data_0d60c4cdf72874ea70a53deb1e1ce6c4
#
_entry.id   0d60c4cdf72874ea70a53deb1e1ce6c4
#
_cell.length_a   1.000
_cell.length_b   1.000
_cell.length_c   1.000
_cell.angle_alpha   90.00
_cell.angle_beta   90.00
_cell.angle_gamma   90.00
#
_symmetry.space_group_name_H-M   'P 1'
#
loop_
_entity.id
_entity.type
_entity.pdbx_description
1 polymer ?
#
loop_
_entity_poly.entity_id
_entity_poly.type
_entity_poly.pdbx_seq_one_letter_code
_entity_poly.pdbx_strand_id
1 'polypeptide(L)'
;AVIGDMDSANDLDQLADDIRQIKRSGQDDTDFEKSLDLIVAPLIIGIGFLDGRFDHSLAALDALARLPYDRPVILVGGDDVLLRLSGDFEITLPLASRFSVWPLGTQHFLRSQGLEWPLDDVTMAFGKRTGTSNRVDGAPVSIAAGVGDGYVVMAPFTAFDAMLDAALAMADLLS
;
A
#
# COMPACT_ATOMS: atom_id res chain seq x y z
N ALA A 1 -8.43 7.36 18.07
CA ALA A 1 -7.59 6.71 19.08
C ALA A 1 -6.12 7.00 18.80
N VAL A 2 -5.27 6.87 19.82
CA VAL A 2 -3.82 6.79 19.70
C VAL A 2 -3.42 5.35 20.07
N ILE A 3 -2.59 4.70 19.25
CA ILE A 3 -2.19 3.31 19.42
C ILE A 3 -0.66 3.24 19.35
N GLY A 4 -0.04 2.53 20.29
CA GLY A 4 1.41 2.35 20.33
C GLY A 4 1.91 1.96 21.72
N ASP A 5 3.23 1.91 21.89
CA ASP A 5 3.87 1.71 23.20
C ASP A 5 3.89 3.00 24.05
N MET A 6 3.62 4.13 23.43
CA MET A 6 3.59 5.48 24.03
C MET A 6 4.96 6.00 24.48
N ASP A 7 6.05 5.34 24.14
CA ASP A 7 7.39 5.70 24.64
C ASP A 7 7.93 7.00 24.02
N SER A 8 7.47 7.37 22.84
CA SER A 8 7.83 8.61 22.12
C SER A 8 6.68 9.60 21.99
N ALA A 9 5.53 9.31 22.56
CA ALA A 9 4.35 10.16 22.47
C ALA A 9 4.47 11.31 23.48
N ASN A 10 4.94 12.47 23.00
CA ASN A 10 4.88 13.72 23.74
C ASN A 10 3.46 14.30 23.63
N ASP A 11 3.03 15.02 24.66
CA ASP A 11 1.75 15.77 24.63
C ASP A 11 0.45 14.92 24.64
N LEU A 12 0.50 13.66 25.09
CA LEU A 12 -0.71 12.85 25.28
C LEU A 12 -1.73 13.55 26.20
N ASP A 13 -1.25 14.37 27.12
CA ASP A 13 -2.08 15.15 28.06
C ASP A 13 -2.87 16.29 27.37
N GLN A 14 -2.48 16.64 26.13
CA GLN A 14 -3.14 17.68 25.34
C GLN A 14 -4.22 17.11 24.40
N LEU A 15 -4.35 15.79 24.35
CA LEU A 15 -5.40 15.16 23.55
C LEU A 15 -6.77 15.46 24.14
N ALA A 16 -7.76 15.64 23.28
CA ALA A 16 -9.13 15.78 23.70
C ALA A 16 -9.61 14.54 24.47
N ASP A 17 -10.49 14.72 25.45
CA ASP A 17 -10.94 13.66 26.37
C ASP A 17 -11.61 12.47 25.65
N ASP A 18 -12.12 12.67 24.44
CA ASP A 18 -12.74 11.64 23.60
C ASP A 18 -11.72 10.78 22.81
N ILE A 19 -10.43 11.13 22.83
CA ILE A 19 -9.39 10.38 22.15
C ILE A 19 -8.99 9.15 22.98
N ARG A 20 -9.41 7.99 22.50
CA ARG A 20 -9.07 6.72 23.13
C ARG A 20 -7.57 6.43 22.97
N GLN A 21 -6.89 6.19 24.09
CA GLN A 21 -5.50 5.74 24.11
C GLN A 21 -5.45 4.22 24.27
N ILE A 22 -4.76 3.53 23.36
CA ILE A 22 -4.61 2.06 23.38
C ILE A 22 -3.14 1.74 23.48
N LYS A 23 -2.67 1.48 24.71
CA LYS A 23 -1.29 1.08 24.94
C LYS A 23 -1.11 -0.38 24.52
N ARG A 24 -0.14 -0.61 23.63
CA ARG A 24 0.35 -1.93 23.21
C ARG A 24 1.83 -2.04 23.53
N SER A 25 2.15 -2.77 24.58
CA SER A 25 3.52 -3.12 24.93
C SER A 25 4.01 -4.23 24.02
N GLY A 26 5.23 -4.10 23.51
CA GLY A 26 5.91 -5.04 22.63
C GLY A 26 6.88 -4.26 21.75
N GLN A 27 8.10 -4.74 21.60
CA GLN A 27 9.14 -4.10 20.78
C GLN A 27 9.39 -4.85 19.47
N ASP A 28 8.70 -5.98 19.26
CA ASP A 28 8.86 -6.81 18.07
C ASP A 28 8.06 -6.26 16.87
N ASP A 29 6.97 -5.50 17.15
CA ASP A 29 6.11 -4.90 16.14
C ASP A 29 6.19 -3.38 16.15
N THR A 30 6.13 -2.77 14.98
CA THR A 30 6.02 -1.31 14.85
C THR A 30 4.64 -0.82 15.28
N ASP A 31 4.51 0.46 15.61
CA ASP A 31 3.20 1.06 15.94
C ASP A 31 2.23 1.01 14.75
N PHE A 32 2.75 1.01 13.53
CA PHE A 32 1.95 0.78 12.33
C PHE A 32 1.31 -0.60 12.33
N GLU A 33 2.08 -1.67 12.59
CA GLU A 33 1.56 -3.05 12.67
C GLU A 33 0.53 -3.19 13.78
N LYS A 34 0.85 -2.69 14.99
CA LYS A 34 -0.08 -2.67 16.12
C LYS A 34 -1.40 -1.96 15.79
N SER A 35 -1.32 -0.90 14.98
CA SER A 35 -2.50 -0.16 14.52
C SER A 35 -3.31 -0.97 13.52
N LEU A 36 -2.67 -1.61 12.55
CA LEU A 36 -3.32 -2.42 11.53
C LEU A 36 -4.10 -3.60 12.13
N ASP A 37 -3.58 -4.23 13.19
CA ASP A 37 -4.23 -5.33 13.90
C ASP A 37 -5.52 -4.91 14.63
N LEU A 38 -5.61 -3.64 15.00
CA LEU A 38 -6.73 -3.13 15.82
C LEU A 38 -7.79 -2.40 15.01
N ILE A 39 -7.45 -1.92 13.82
CA ILE A 39 -8.36 -1.17 12.98
C ILE A 39 -9.33 -2.13 12.31
N VAL A 40 -10.63 -1.93 12.54
CA VAL A 40 -11.70 -2.60 11.82
C VAL A 40 -12.33 -1.58 10.89
N ALA A 41 -11.91 -1.61 9.62
CA ALA A 41 -12.40 -0.70 8.59
C ALA A 41 -12.33 -1.39 7.22
N PRO A 42 -13.24 -1.08 6.28
CA PRO A 42 -13.23 -1.67 4.94
C PRO A 42 -12.05 -1.19 4.09
N LEU A 43 -11.46 -0.05 4.43
CA LEU A 43 -10.28 0.55 3.78
C LEU A 43 -9.42 1.22 4.84
N ILE A 44 -8.12 1.13 4.72
CA ILE A 44 -7.15 1.85 5.56
C ILE A 44 -6.34 2.82 4.71
N ILE A 45 -6.21 4.06 5.18
CA ILE A 45 -5.33 5.07 4.60
C ILE A 45 -4.28 5.45 5.64
N GLY A 46 -3.03 5.11 5.38
CA GLY A 46 -1.87 5.45 6.22
C GLY A 46 -1.15 6.67 5.66
N ILE A 47 -0.93 7.68 6.50
CA ILE A 47 -0.24 8.92 6.14
C ILE A 47 1.04 9.04 6.96
N GLY A 48 2.15 9.47 6.30
CA GLY A 48 3.44 9.67 6.97
C GLY A 48 4.32 8.42 7.08
N PHE A 49 3.97 7.33 6.40
CA PHE A 49 4.75 6.08 6.41
C PHE A 49 5.73 5.96 5.23
N LEU A 50 5.61 6.80 4.21
CA LEU A 50 6.48 6.77 3.03
C LEU A 50 7.57 7.86 3.05
N ASP A 51 7.50 8.80 4.00
CA ASP A 51 8.40 9.94 4.11
C ASP A 51 9.27 9.86 5.36
N GLY A 52 10.35 10.66 5.40
CA GLY A 52 11.20 10.79 6.57
C GLY A 52 12.24 9.68 6.67
N ARG A 53 12.25 8.92 7.75
CA ARG A 53 13.22 7.84 7.98
C ARG A 53 12.95 6.66 7.07
N PHE A 54 13.93 6.33 6.23
CA PHE A 54 13.80 5.25 5.23
C PHE A 54 13.59 3.85 5.85
N ASP A 55 14.18 3.58 7.03
CA ASP A 55 13.97 2.33 7.76
C ASP A 55 12.50 2.16 8.19
N HIS A 56 11.79 3.24 8.53
CA HIS A 56 10.36 3.20 8.83
C HIS A 56 9.53 2.92 7.57
N SER A 57 9.90 3.46 6.41
CA SER A 57 9.22 3.13 5.15
C SER A 57 9.41 1.66 4.77
N LEU A 58 10.61 1.10 4.98
CA LEU A 58 10.86 -0.33 4.78
C LEU A 58 10.03 -1.19 5.75
N ALA A 59 9.94 -0.81 7.03
CA ALA A 59 9.12 -1.51 8.01
C ALA A 59 7.62 -1.44 7.66
N ALA A 60 7.15 -0.32 7.12
CA ALA A 60 5.77 -0.22 6.64
C ALA A 60 5.49 -1.16 5.46
N LEU A 61 6.41 -1.28 4.51
CA LEU A 61 6.29 -2.24 3.39
C LEU A 61 6.33 -3.69 3.88
N ASP A 62 7.19 -4.00 4.84
CA ASP A 62 7.28 -5.33 5.47
C ASP A 62 5.98 -5.67 6.21
N ALA A 63 5.40 -4.73 6.94
CA ALA A 63 4.09 -4.88 7.56
C ALA A 63 3.00 -5.18 6.53
N LEU A 64 2.98 -4.45 5.41
CA LEU A 64 2.04 -4.72 4.31
C LEU A 64 2.20 -6.13 3.72
N ALA A 65 3.42 -6.66 3.65
CA ALA A 65 3.68 -8.00 3.12
C ALA A 65 3.11 -9.10 4.04
N ARG A 66 3.08 -8.87 5.35
CA ARG A 66 2.61 -9.83 6.37
C ARG A 66 1.11 -9.79 6.64
N LEU A 67 0.44 -8.69 6.30
CA LEU A 67 -1.00 -8.54 6.55
C LEU A 67 -1.85 -9.51 5.73
N PRO A 68 -2.97 -10.02 6.29
CA PRO A 68 -4.01 -10.66 5.50
C PRO A 68 -4.53 -9.74 4.39
N TYR A 69 -4.92 -10.31 3.23
CA TYR A 69 -5.53 -9.55 2.13
C TYR A 69 -7.06 -9.48 2.29
N ASP A 70 -7.51 -9.01 3.44
CA ASP A 70 -8.92 -8.87 3.78
C ASP A 70 -9.48 -7.46 3.54
N ARG A 71 -8.60 -6.50 3.22
CA ARG A 71 -8.98 -5.10 2.96
C ARG A 71 -7.89 -4.35 2.20
N PRO A 72 -8.26 -3.34 1.39
CA PRO A 72 -7.31 -2.46 0.75
C PRO A 72 -6.57 -1.58 1.78
N VAL A 73 -5.27 -1.36 1.53
CA VAL A 73 -4.45 -0.42 2.30
C VAL A 73 -3.77 0.53 1.34
N ILE A 74 -4.01 1.82 1.52
CA ILE A 74 -3.33 2.91 0.82
C ILE A 74 -2.31 3.53 1.76
N LEU A 75 -1.07 3.73 1.31
CA LEU A 75 -0.11 4.61 1.98
C LEU A 75 0.10 5.86 1.15
N VAL A 76 0.14 7.00 1.85
CA VAL A 76 0.27 8.32 1.24
C VAL A 76 1.53 8.98 1.75
N GLY A 77 2.40 9.38 0.81
CA GLY A 77 3.57 10.22 1.04
C GLY A 77 3.44 11.58 0.34
N GLY A 78 4.48 12.41 0.47
CA GLY A 78 4.50 13.73 -0.18
C GLY A 78 4.53 13.67 -1.71
N ASP A 79 5.24 12.69 -2.27
CA ASP A 79 5.41 12.54 -3.71
C ASP A 79 4.57 11.40 -4.30
N ASP A 80 4.27 10.38 -3.53
CA ASP A 80 3.71 9.11 -3.99
C ASP A 80 2.48 8.67 -3.19
N VAL A 81 1.59 7.98 -3.90
CA VAL A 81 0.55 7.13 -3.32
C VAL A 81 0.81 5.67 -3.69
N LEU A 82 0.63 4.79 -2.73
CA LEU A 82 0.84 3.37 -2.84
C LEU A 82 -0.44 2.62 -2.47
N LEU A 83 -0.83 1.62 -3.26
CA LEU A 83 -1.95 0.71 -2.96
C LEU A 83 -1.45 -0.74 -2.94
N ARG A 84 -1.81 -1.46 -1.87
CA ARG A 84 -1.51 -2.88 -1.72
C ARG A 84 -2.53 -3.76 -2.41
N LEU A 85 -2.04 -4.78 -3.13
CA LEU A 85 -2.83 -5.67 -3.99
C LEU A 85 -2.41 -7.13 -3.84
N SER A 86 -3.36 -8.05 -4.06
CA SER A 86 -3.10 -9.50 -4.08
C SER A 86 -3.69 -10.22 -5.30
N GLY A 87 -4.47 -9.54 -6.11
CA GLY A 87 -5.19 -10.08 -7.27
C GLY A 87 -5.15 -9.15 -8.46
N ASP A 88 -6.08 -9.35 -9.40
CA ASP A 88 -6.23 -8.51 -10.57
C ASP A 88 -6.52 -7.06 -10.16
N PHE A 89 -6.06 -6.14 -11.00
CA PHE A 89 -6.19 -4.71 -10.73
C PHE A 89 -6.43 -3.91 -12.01
N GLU A 90 -7.25 -2.89 -11.90
CA GLU A 90 -7.49 -1.95 -12.99
C GLU A 90 -7.59 -0.52 -12.46
N ILE A 91 -6.99 0.43 -13.21
CA ILE A 91 -7.05 1.85 -12.88
C ILE A 91 -6.93 2.69 -14.16
N THR A 92 -7.62 3.82 -14.19
CA THR A 92 -7.47 4.82 -15.26
C THR A 92 -6.63 5.98 -14.76
N LEU A 93 -5.49 6.20 -15.42
CA LEU A 93 -4.58 7.29 -15.14
C LEU A 93 -4.25 8.06 -16.43
N PRO A 94 -3.82 9.33 -16.34
CA PRO A 94 -3.36 10.08 -17.50
C PRO A 94 -2.19 9.37 -18.21
N LEU A 95 -2.13 9.46 -19.54
CA LEU A 95 -1.01 8.99 -20.34
C LEU A 95 0.31 9.58 -19.83
N ALA A 96 1.37 8.82 -19.94
CA ALA A 96 2.71 9.14 -19.47
C ALA A 96 2.85 9.29 -17.93
N SER A 97 1.79 9.04 -17.15
CA SER A 97 1.93 8.97 -15.69
C SER A 97 2.91 7.87 -15.30
N ARG A 98 3.80 8.16 -14.32
CA ARG A 98 4.63 7.12 -13.71
C ARG A 98 3.74 6.12 -12.98
N PHE A 99 4.02 4.83 -13.19
CA PHE A 99 3.29 3.74 -12.55
C PHE A 99 4.27 2.63 -12.21
N SER A 100 4.58 2.46 -10.94
CA SER A 100 5.52 1.44 -10.51
C SER A 100 4.77 0.24 -9.93
N VAL A 101 5.33 -0.96 -10.13
CA VAL A 101 4.84 -2.21 -9.54
C VAL A 101 5.97 -2.83 -8.74
N TRP A 102 5.73 -3.10 -7.46
CA TRP A 102 6.73 -3.66 -6.56
C TRP A 102 6.17 -4.92 -5.88
N PRO A 103 6.85 -6.09 -5.98
CA PRO A 103 6.41 -7.31 -5.33
C PRO A 103 6.66 -7.24 -3.82
N LEU A 104 5.72 -7.71 -3.01
CA LEU A 104 5.87 -7.81 -1.55
C LEU A 104 6.58 -9.10 -1.11
N GLY A 105 6.71 -10.04 -2.01
CA GLY A 105 7.46 -11.27 -1.91
C GLY A 105 7.80 -11.75 -3.32
N THR A 106 7.42 -12.97 -3.68
CA THR A 106 7.46 -13.44 -5.07
C THR A 106 6.08 -13.30 -5.68
N GLN A 107 5.96 -12.58 -6.79
CA GLN A 107 4.69 -12.37 -7.50
C GLN A 107 4.85 -12.67 -8.99
N HIS A 108 4.00 -13.55 -9.49
CA HIS A 108 3.86 -13.80 -10.91
C HIS A 108 2.75 -12.93 -11.50
N PHE A 109 2.98 -12.35 -12.66
CA PHE A 109 2.01 -11.59 -13.43
C PHE A 109 1.75 -12.33 -14.73
N LEU A 110 0.48 -12.59 -15.03
CA LEU A 110 0.06 -13.31 -16.23
C LEU A 110 0.07 -12.37 -17.43
N ARG A 111 -0.44 -11.16 -17.26
CA ARG A 111 -0.61 -10.18 -18.32
C ARG A 111 -0.81 -8.78 -17.75
N SER A 112 -0.45 -7.77 -18.54
CA SER A 112 -0.86 -6.39 -18.30
C SER A 112 -1.24 -5.69 -19.60
N GLN A 113 -1.99 -4.59 -19.47
CA GLN A 113 -2.31 -3.67 -20.57
C GLN A 113 -2.14 -2.23 -20.08
N GLY A 114 -1.92 -1.31 -21.01
CA GLY A 114 -1.80 0.11 -20.72
C GLY A 114 -0.48 0.52 -20.06
N LEU A 115 0.53 -0.34 -20.06
CA LEU A 115 1.86 -0.09 -19.54
C LEU A 115 2.89 -0.13 -20.67
N GLU A 116 3.82 0.83 -20.71
CA GLU A 116 4.90 0.89 -21.69
C GLU A 116 5.81 -0.35 -21.63
N TRP A 117 6.06 -0.86 -20.42
CA TRP A 117 6.77 -2.13 -20.22
C TRP A 117 5.78 -3.17 -19.67
N PRO A 118 5.24 -4.06 -20.53
CA PRO A 118 4.26 -5.06 -20.13
C PRO A 118 4.81 -6.03 -19.08
N LEU A 119 3.88 -6.57 -18.28
CA LEU A 119 4.18 -7.57 -17.24
C LEU A 119 3.78 -8.99 -17.69
N ASP A 120 3.71 -9.23 -19.00
CA ASP A 120 3.22 -10.50 -19.56
C ASP A 120 4.20 -11.64 -19.24
N ASP A 121 3.72 -12.66 -18.53
CA ASP A 121 4.49 -13.81 -18.05
C ASP A 121 5.76 -13.41 -17.25
N VAL A 122 5.61 -12.40 -16.37
CA VAL A 122 6.72 -11.85 -15.59
C VAL A 122 6.60 -12.30 -14.14
N THR A 123 7.67 -12.86 -13.59
CA THR A 123 7.82 -13.08 -12.15
C THR A 123 8.75 -12.03 -11.55
N MET A 124 8.26 -11.33 -10.55
CA MET A 124 9.02 -10.33 -9.79
C MET A 124 9.29 -10.84 -8.37
N ALA A 125 10.43 -10.43 -7.82
CA ALA A 125 10.78 -10.67 -6.43
C ALA A 125 11.85 -9.66 -5.99
N PHE A 126 11.91 -9.37 -4.69
CA PHE A 126 12.99 -8.57 -4.11
C PHE A 126 14.36 -9.21 -4.41
N GLY A 127 15.33 -8.41 -4.78
CA GLY A 127 16.68 -8.87 -5.15
C GLY A 127 16.76 -9.53 -6.53
N LYS A 128 15.67 -9.60 -7.30
CA LYS A 128 15.63 -10.12 -8.68
C LYS A 128 15.10 -9.06 -9.65
N ARG A 129 13.82 -9.05 -9.91
CA ARG A 129 13.16 -8.10 -10.81
C ARG A 129 12.09 -7.32 -10.05
N THR A 130 12.01 -6.04 -10.33
CA THR A 130 10.97 -5.12 -9.85
C THR A 130 10.48 -4.27 -11.02
N GLY A 131 9.32 -3.63 -10.89
CA GLY A 131 8.71 -2.81 -11.95
C GLY A 131 8.70 -1.32 -11.60
N THR A 132 9.84 -0.79 -11.16
CA THR A 132 9.97 0.65 -10.85
C THR A 132 9.96 1.49 -12.12
N SER A 133 9.36 2.68 -12.03
CA SER A 133 9.35 3.70 -13.08
C SER A 133 8.76 3.23 -14.42
N ASN A 134 7.82 2.31 -14.40
CA ASN A 134 6.97 2.04 -15.54
C ASN A 134 6.08 3.25 -15.85
N ARG A 135 5.43 3.28 -16.98
CA ARG A 135 4.68 4.42 -17.47
C ARG A 135 3.36 3.98 -18.11
N VAL A 136 2.32 4.78 -17.91
CA VAL A 136 1.02 4.59 -18.56
C VAL A 136 1.15 4.89 -20.06
N ASP A 137 0.87 3.91 -20.89
CA ASP A 137 0.90 3.99 -22.36
C ASP A 137 -0.51 3.86 -22.98
N GLY A 138 -1.47 3.42 -22.19
CA GLY A 138 -2.87 3.30 -22.58
C GLY A 138 -3.79 3.29 -21.35
N ALA A 139 -5.08 3.49 -21.57
CA ALA A 139 -6.08 3.45 -20.49
C ALA A 139 -7.24 2.50 -20.85
N PRO A 140 -7.72 1.71 -19.88
CA PRO A 140 -7.21 1.59 -18.52
C PRO A 140 -5.86 0.86 -18.45
N VAL A 141 -5.11 1.07 -17.37
CA VAL A 141 -4.04 0.15 -16.96
C VAL A 141 -4.71 -1.04 -16.30
N SER A 142 -4.47 -2.25 -16.82
CA SER A 142 -4.95 -3.48 -16.19
C SER A 142 -3.80 -4.47 -15.95
N ILE A 143 -3.87 -5.17 -14.82
CA ILE A 143 -2.92 -6.21 -14.41
C ILE A 143 -3.71 -7.47 -14.08
N ALA A 144 -3.43 -8.57 -14.76
CA ALA A 144 -3.87 -9.90 -14.39
C ALA A 144 -2.77 -10.53 -13.54
N ALA A 145 -3.01 -10.65 -12.24
CA ALA A 145 -2.08 -11.24 -11.31
C ALA A 145 -2.22 -12.77 -11.30
N GLY A 146 -1.07 -13.46 -11.32
CA GLY A 146 -0.99 -14.89 -11.09
C GLY A 146 -0.77 -15.21 -9.61
N VAL A 147 -0.25 -16.41 -9.35
CA VAL A 147 0.09 -16.84 -7.99
C VAL A 147 1.24 -16.00 -7.43
N GLY A 148 1.15 -15.62 -6.16
CA GLY A 148 2.22 -14.88 -5.50
C GLY A 148 1.83 -14.35 -4.11
N ASP A 149 2.79 -13.62 -3.54
CA ASP A 149 2.70 -13.07 -2.19
C ASP A 149 2.10 -11.65 -2.16
N GLY A 150 1.58 -11.19 -3.32
CA GLY A 150 1.04 -9.85 -3.48
C GLY A 150 2.08 -8.80 -3.89
N TYR A 151 1.58 -7.62 -4.16
CA TYR A 151 2.37 -6.53 -4.69
C TYR A 151 1.78 -5.17 -4.30
N VAL A 152 2.53 -4.12 -4.50
CA VAL A 152 2.04 -2.75 -4.41
C VAL A 152 2.17 -2.06 -5.76
N VAL A 153 1.21 -1.21 -6.06
CA VAL A 153 1.32 -0.25 -7.15
C VAL A 153 1.58 1.13 -6.56
N MET A 154 2.39 1.92 -7.24
CA MET A 154 2.74 3.27 -6.82
C MET A 154 2.59 4.22 -7.99
N ALA A 155 2.00 5.38 -7.73
CA ALA A 155 1.84 6.46 -8.68
C ALA A 155 2.12 7.80 -7.99
N PRO A 156 2.31 8.91 -8.74
CA PRO A 156 2.42 10.23 -8.14
C PRO A 156 1.21 10.56 -7.27
N PHE A 157 1.40 11.38 -6.23
CA PHE A 157 0.33 11.81 -5.32
C PHE A 157 -0.90 12.37 -6.06
N THR A 158 -0.71 12.97 -7.23
CA THR A 158 -1.81 13.45 -8.09
C THR A 158 -2.77 12.32 -8.55
N ALA A 159 -2.40 11.06 -8.41
CA ALA A 159 -3.24 9.89 -8.69
C ALA A 159 -4.05 9.43 -7.46
N PHE A 160 -4.01 10.15 -6.33
CA PHE A 160 -4.65 9.72 -5.09
C PHE A 160 -6.14 9.41 -5.25
N ASP A 161 -6.90 10.31 -5.90
CA ASP A 161 -8.34 10.10 -6.10
C ASP A 161 -8.64 8.84 -6.90
N ALA A 162 -7.89 8.58 -7.97
CA ALA A 162 -8.05 7.37 -8.78
C ALA A 162 -7.67 6.09 -7.99
N MET A 163 -6.62 6.15 -7.16
CA MET A 163 -6.23 5.05 -6.28
C MET A 163 -7.27 4.80 -5.19
N LEU A 164 -7.87 5.85 -4.66
CA LEU A 164 -8.94 5.76 -3.66
C LEU A 164 -10.18 5.11 -4.26
N ASP A 165 -10.61 5.55 -5.44
CA ASP A 165 -11.77 4.97 -6.13
C ASP A 165 -11.56 3.47 -6.42
N ALA A 166 -10.37 3.09 -6.89
CA ALA A 166 -10.01 1.69 -7.12
C ALA A 166 -10.02 0.88 -5.81
N ALA A 167 -9.50 1.43 -4.72
CA ALA A 167 -9.49 0.77 -3.41
C ALA A 167 -10.91 0.61 -2.83
N LEU A 168 -11.78 1.61 -2.99
CA LEU A 168 -13.18 1.52 -2.57
C LEU A 168 -13.94 0.45 -3.34
N ALA A 169 -13.75 0.37 -4.67
CA ALA A 169 -14.34 -0.69 -5.48
C ALA A 169 -13.88 -2.10 -5.03
N MET A 170 -12.62 -2.24 -4.62
CA MET A 170 -12.10 -3.50 -4.04
C MET A 170 -12.74 -3.80 -2.67
N ALA A 171 -12.93 -2.80 -1.81
CA ALA A 171 -13.55 -2.97 -0.50
C ALA A 171 -15.00 -3.46 -0.62
N ASP A 172 -15.75 -2.94 -1.60
CA ASP A 172 -17.13 -3.36 -1.86
C ASP A 172 -17.22 -4.83 -2.34
N LEU A 173 -16.17 -5.34 -3.02
CA LEU A 173 -16.09 -6.73 -3.46
C LEU A 173 -15.72 -7.70 -2.32
N LEU A 174 -15.13 -7.19 -1.24
CA LEU A 174 -14.69 -7.99 -0.07
C LEU A 174 -15.74 -7.99 1.06
N SER A 175 -16.77 -7.16 0.98
CA SER A 175 -17.85 -7.02 1.96
C SER A 175 -19.01 -7.99 1.68
#